data_51e61ac32cf9e23ec2282064814fb75b
#
_entry.id   51e61ac32cf9e23ec2282064814fb75b
#
_cell.length_a   1.000
_cell.length_b   1.000
_cell.length_c   1.000
_cell.angle_alpha   90.00
_cell.angle_beta   90.00
_cell.angle_gamma   90.00
#
_symmetry.space_group_name_H-M   'P 1'
#
loop_
_entity.id
_entity.type
_entity.pdbx_description
1 polymer ?
#
loop_
_entity_poly.entity_id
_entity_poly.type
_entity_poly.pdbx_seq_one_letter_code
_entity_poly.pdbx_strand_id
1 'polypeptide(L)'
;RNMYYEFALVLPNPNFDFYAGGGFLKPTTTYDKKEAPSIFPIFEEAGYTVARGYNDYKAKAAKAEKMILIQEEGANPSCLPYAIDRKENDLTLAQITESAIDFLTKGNNKGFFLMVEGGKIDWACHANDAATVFNEVKDMDNAIKVAYEFYKKHPKETLIVITADHETGGIVLGTG
;
A
#
# COMPACT_ATOMS: atom_id res chain seq x y z
N ARG A 1 -10.38 -7.17 16.07
CA ARG A 1 -10.88 -6.27 15.03
C ARG A 1 -11.20 -4.90 15.66
N ASN A 2 -10.97 -3.80 14.97
CA ASN A 2 -11.15 -2.41 15.42
C ASN A 2 -10.07 -1.82 16.37
N MET A 3 -8.99 -2.50 16.64
CA MET A 3 -7.84 -1.99 17.40
C MET A 3 -6.87 -1.22 16.49
N TYR A 4 -7.40 -0.28 15.69
CA TYR A 4 -6.60 0.42 14.67
C TYR A 4 -5.49 1.27 15.26
N TYR A 5 -5.78 1.98 16.35
CA TYR A 5 -4.83 2.81 17.06
C TYR A 5 -3.70 1.95 17.67
N GLU A 6 -4.07 0.89 18.37
CA GLU A 6 -3.14 -0.01 19.04
C GLU A 6 -2.23 -0.74 18.03
N PHE A 7 -2.77 -1.17 16.90
CA PHE A 7 -1.96 -1.74 15.81
C PHE A 7 -1.00 -0.71 15.20
N ALA A 8 -1.44 0.53 15.05
CA ALA A 8 -0.57 1.60 14.57
C ALA A 8 0.61 1.88 15.52
N LEU A 9 0.39 1.81 16.84
CA LEU A 9 1.46 1.97 17.84
C LEU A 9 2.57 0.93 17.73
N VAL A 10 2.25 -0.29 17.30
CA VAL A 10 3.25 -1.37 17.17
C VAL A 10 3.84 -1.49 15.76
N LEU A 11 3.36 -0.68 14.81
CA LEU A 11 3.85 -0.68 13.42
C LEU A 11 5.37 -0.47 13.31
N PRO A 12 6.04 0.35 14.14
CA PRO A 12 7.49 0.50 14.09
C PRO A 12 8.28 -0.74 14.55
N ASN A 13 7.66 -1.65 15.33
CA ASN A 13 8.38 -2.77 15.97
C ASN A 13 9.04 -3.76 14.98
N PRO A 14 8.38 -4.15 13.85
CA PRO A 14 9.01 -4.99 12.84
C PRO A 14 10.17 -4.31 12.11
N ASN A 15 10.28 -2.98 12.22
CA ASN A 15 11.35 -2.19 11.66
C ASN A 15 11.48 -2.29 10.12
N PHE A 16 10.36 -2.39 9.42
CA PHE A 16 10.36 -2.37 7.95
C PHE A 16 10.75 -0.98 7.44
N ASP A 17 11.41 -0.93 6.30
CA ASP A 17 11.89 0.32 5.73
C ASP A 17 10.81 1.12 5.01
N PHE A 18 9.74 0.45 4.54
CA PHE A 18 8.68 1.06 3.75
C PHE A 18 7.31 0.49 4.09
N TYR A 19 6.36 1.38 4.33
CA TYR A 19 4.93 1.08 4.42
C TYR A 19 4.15 1.97 3.48
N ALA A 20 3.07 1.45 2.88
CA ALA A 20 2.16 2.28 2.09
C ALA A 20 0.72 1.77 2.11
N GLY A 21 -0.22 2.68 1.81
CA GLY A 21 -1.64 2.35 1.74
C GLY A 21 -2.55 3.58 1.77
N GLY A 22 -3.80 3.38 2.09
CA GLY A 22 -4.79 4.47 2.20
C GLY A 22 -4.46 5.45 3.32
N GLY A 23 -4.08 4.93 4.48
CA GLY A 23 -3.78 5.74 5.66
C GLY A 23 -4.02 4.98 6.96
N PHE A 24 -4.32 5.72 8.02
CA PHE A 24 -4.55 5.17 9.36
C PHE A 24 -5.94 5.56 9.86
N LEU A 25 -6.76 4.56 10.17
CA LEU A 25 -8.04 4.78 10.82
C LEU A 25 -7.83 5.13 12.29
N LYS A 26 -8.64 6.08 12.78
CA LYS A 26 -8.67 6.48 14.20
C LYS A 26 -7.27 6.80 14.77
N PRO A 27 -6.51 7.70 14.15
CA PRO A 27 -5.12 7.96 14.55
C PRO A 27 -4.99 8.64 15.93
N THR A 28 -6.10 9.00 16.55
CA THR A 28 -6.20 9.68 17.86
C THR A 28 -7.23 9.04 18.78
N THR A 29 -7.67 7.80 18.49
CA THR A 29 -8.77 7.18 19.26
C THR A 29 -8.47 5.72 19.53
N THR A 30 -8.41 5.35 20.79
CA THR A 30 -8.20 3.98 21.27
C THR A 30 -9.37 3.05 20.99
N TYR A 31 -9.17 1.74 21.15
CA TYR A 31 -10.21 0.73 20.97
C TYR A 31 -11.44 0.98 21.87
N ASP A 32 -11.24 1.41 23.11
CA ASP A 32 -12.29 1.74 24.09
C ASP A 32 -12.88 3.15 23.87
N LYS A 33 -12.63 3.75 22.71
CA LYS A 33 -13.17 5.04 22.23
C LYS A 33 -12.72 6.25 23.06
N LYS A 34 -11.60 6.17 23.75
CA LYS A 34 -11.00 7.32 24.43
C LYS A 34 -10.11 8.10 23.46
N GLU A 35 -10.03 9.39 23.68
CA GLU A 35 -9.08 10.25 23.01
C GLU A 35 -7.64 9.89 23.40
N ALA A 36 -6.74 9.91 22.44
CA ALA A 36 -5.34 9.57 22.61
C ALA A 36 -4.46 10.50 21.76
N PRO A 37 -3.17 10.65 22.08
CA PRO A 37 -2.23 11.37 21.22
C PRO A 37 -2.19 10.81 19.81
N SER A 38 -1.91 11.67 18.82
CA SER A 38 -1.75 11.25 17.44
C SER A 38 -0.61 10.23 17.28
N ILE A 39 -0.82 9.21 16.44
CA ILE A 39 0.21 8.21 16.12
C ILE A 39 1.36 8.76 15.27
N PHE A 40 1.16 9.85 14.53
CA PHE A 40 2.17 10.35 13.59
C PHE A 40 3.49 10.78 14.24
N PRO A 41 3.51 11.50 15.37
CA PRO A 41 4.75 11.78 16.09
C PRO A 41 5.53 10.52 16.50
N ILE A 42 4.82 9.44 16.84
CA ILE A 42 5.44 8.15 17.21
C ILE A 42 6.19 7.55 16.02
N PHE A 43 5.63 7.67 14.81
CA PHE A 43 6.31 7.23 13.59
C PHE A 43 7.54 8.07 13.29
N GLU A 44 7.46 9.38 13.47
CA GLU A 44 8.58 10.30 13.26
C GLU A 44 9.72 10.03 14.26
N GLU A 45 9.41 9.81 15.53
CA GLU A 45 10.36 9.41 16.59
C GLU A 45 11.02 8.06 16.28
N ALA A 46 10.31 7.15 15.62
CA ALA A 46 10.84 5.86 15.15
C ALA A 46 11.64 5.96 13.83
N GLY A 47 11.87 7.17 13.31
CA GLY A 47 12.67 7.45 12.12
C GLY A 47 11.91 7.37 10.80
N TYR A 48 10.58 7.29 10.83
CA TYR A 48 9.78 7.31 9.61
C TYR A 48 9.49 8.73 9.13
N THR A 49 9.67 8.94 7.84
CA THR A 49 9.14 10.11 7.15
C THR A 49 7.75 9.76 6.62
N VAL A 50 6.74 10.53 7.02
CA VAL A 50 5.37 10.36 6.49
C VAL A 50 5.20 11.23 5.25
N ALA A 51 4.89 10.60 4.12
CA ALA A 51 4.56 11.25 2.86
C ALA A 51 3.06 11.09 2.56
N ARG A 52 2.41 12.19 2.17
CA ARG A 52 0.98 12.25 1.84
C ARG A 52 0.78 12.52 0.37
N GLY A 53 0.48 11.47 -0.39
CA GLY A 53 0.38 11.49 -1.84
C GLY A 53 1.73 11.35 -2.56
N TYR A 54 1.64 11.09 -3.86
CA TYR A 54 2.81 10.75 -4.68
C TYR A 54 3.80 11.91 -4.83
N ASN A 55 3.30 13.15 -4.92
CA ASN A 55 4.17 14.33 -5.06
C ASN A 55 4.96 14.62 -3.78
N ASP A 56 4.32 14.46 -2.61
CA ASP A 56 4.99 14.63 -1.32
C ASP A 56 6.05 13.53 -1.10
N TYR A 57 5.74 12.28 -1.51
CA TYR A 57 6.73 11.21 -1.53
C TYR A 57 7.97 11.60 -2.35
N LYS A 58 7.80 12.06 -3.59
CA LYS A 58 8.93 12.45 -4.44
C LYS A 58 9.79 13.55 -3.82
N ALA A 59 9.18 14.48 -3.13
CA ALA A 59 9.89 15.57 -2.45
C ALA A 59 10.70 15.09 -1.23
N LYS A 60 10.24 14.06 -0.52
CA LYS A 60 10.81 13.60 0.76
C LYS A 60 11.73 12.39 0.63
N ALA A 61 11.47 11.51 -0.33
CA ALA A 61 12.10 10.19 -0.43
C ALA A 61 13.65 10.21 -0.43
N ALA A 62 14.26 11.24 -1.05
CA ALA A 62 15.71 11.32 -1.15
C ALA A 62 16.40 11.42 0.23
N LYS A 63 15.76 12.05 1.21
CA LYS A 63 16.30 12.32 2.55
C LYS A 63 15.80 11.35 3.62
N ALA A 64 14.74 10.59 3.33
CA ALA A 64 14.13 9.67 4.28
C ALA A 64 14.99 8.42 4.49
N GLU A 65 15.10 7.96 5.73
CA GLU A 65 15.70 6.68 6.10
C GLU A 65 14.67 5.56 6.07
N LYS A 66 13.44 5.84 6.55
CA LYS A 66 12.28 4.97 6.47
C LYS A 66 11.07 5.77 6.00
N MET A 67 10.13 5.11 5.35
CA MET A 67 9.02 5.79 4.69
C MET A 67 7.67 5.18 5.06
N ILE A 68 6.70 6.06 5.30
CA ILE A 68 5.27 5.73 5.30
C ILE A 68 4.60 6.58 4.22
N LEU A 69 4.13 5.95 3.14
CA LEU A 69 3.43 6.61 2.04
C LEU A 69 1.92 6.35 2.15
N ILE A 70 1.15 7.40 2.37
CA ILE A 70 -0.31 7.34 2.49
C ILE A 70 -0.98 8.33 1.53
N GLN A 71 -2.30 8.20 1.37
CA GLN A 71 -3.11 9.16 0.60
C GLN A 71 -2.95 10.59 1.09
N GLU A 72 -3.30 11.55 0.22
CA GLU A 72 -3.31 12.97 0.57
C GLU A 72 -4.22 13.25 1.78
N GLU A 73 -3.97 14.37 2.44
CA GLU A 73 -4.78 14.81 3.57
C GLU A 73 -6.23 15.07 3.14
N GLY A 74 -7.18 14.60 3.97
CA GLY A 74 -8.61 14.69 3.66
C GLY A 74 -9.16 13.54 2.81
N ALA A 75 -8.32 12.66 2.26
CA ALA A 75 -8.77 11.42 1.64
C ALA A 75 -9.27 10.41 2.68
N ASN A 76 -10.03 9.41 2.22
CA ASN A 76 -10.47 8.33 3.09
C ASN A 76 -9.25 7.51 3.58
N PRO A 77 -8.97 7.47 4.88
CA PRO A 77 -7.76 6.81 5.40
C PRO A 77 -7.90 5.28 5.51
N SER A 78 -9.07 4.71 5.21
CA SER A 78 -9.31 3.27 5.41
C SER A 78 -8.65 2.39 4.36
N CYS A 79 -8.51 2.88 3.14
CA CYS A 79 -8.01 2.15 1.99
C CYS A 79 -7.73 3.11 0.82
N LEU A 80 -7.09 2.62 -0.22
CA LEU A 80 -7.11 3.30 -1.53
C LEU A 80 -8.54 3.31 -2.09
N PRO A 81 -8.93 4.31 -2.86
CA PRO A 81 -10.22 4.29 -3.56
C PRO A 81 -10.25 3.15 -4.59
N TYR A 82 -11.43 2.69 -4.95
CA TYR A 82 -11.56 1.78 -6.09
C TYR A 82 -10.98 2.42 -7.35
N ALA A 83 -10.34 1.61 -8.18
CA ALA A 83 -9.71 2.09 -9.40
C ALA A 83 -10.72 2.80 -10.34
N ILE A 84 -11.97 2.35 -10.35
CA ILE A 84 -13.06 2.95 -11.12
C ILE A 84 -13.50 4.33 -10.59
N ASP A 85 -13.32 4.59 -9.29
CA ASP A 85 -13.73 5.83 -8.61
C ASP A 85 -12.56 6.80 -8.36
N ARG A 86 -11.35 6.42 -8.79
CA ARG A 86 -10.11 7.15 -8.49
C ARG A 86 -10.09 8.53 -9.13
N LYS A 87 -9.66 9.51 -8.35
CA LYS A 87 -9.43 10.89 -8.79
C LYS A 87 -7.97 11.08 -9.20
N GLU A 88 -7.69 12.19 -9.87
CA GLU A 88 -6.37 12.51 -10.43
C GLU A 88 -5.21 12.44 -9.41
N ASN A 89 -5.44 12.88 -8.19
CA ASN A 89 -4.41 12.91 -7.14
C ASN A 89 -4.39 11.67 -6.24
N ASP A 90 -5.30 10.73 -6.44
CA ASP A 90 -5.32 9.51 -5.65
C ASP A 90 -4.13 8.61 -6.01
N LEU A 91 -3.49 8.05 -4.99
CA LEU A 91 -2.44 7.06 -5.17
C LEU A 91 -2.97 5.83 -5.90
N THR A 92 -2.19 5.38 -6.88
CA THR A 92 -2.42 4.09 -7.54
C THR A 92 -1.53 3.01 -6.93
N LEU A 93 -1.94 1.75 -7.03
CA LEU A 93 -1.11 0.64 -6.59
C LEU A 93 0.22 0.57 -7.36
N ALA A 94 0.21 0.95 -8.64
CA ALA A 94 1.42 1.06 -9.46
C ALA A 94 2.39 2.13 -8.94
N GLN A 95 1.90 3.33 -8.58
CA GLN A 95 2.73 4.38 -7.98
C GLN A 95 3.32 3.96 -6.63
N ILE A 96 2.54 3.27 -5.80
CA ILE A 96 3.02 2.73 -4.53
C ILE A 96 4.12 1.70 -4.77
N THR A 97 3.93 0.78 -5.72
CA THR A 97 4.90 -0.27 -6.06
C THR A 97 6.20 0.34 -6.60
N GLU A 98 6.10 1.32 -7.50
CA GLU A 98 7.25 2.06 -8.02
C GLU A 98 8.00 2.76 -6.88
N SER A 99 7.27 3.49 -6.03
CA SER A 99 7.84 4.18 -4.87
C SER A 99 8.55 3.23 -3.93
N ALA A 100 7.98 2.06 -3.66
CA ALA A 100 8.59 1.05 -2.80
C ALA A 100 9.88 0.49 -3.41
N ILE A 101 9.88 0.14 -4.69
CA ILE A 101 11.07 -0.38 -5.38
C ILE A 101 12.17 0.67 -5.40
N ASP A 102 11.88 1.89 -5.78
CA ASP A 102 12.84 3.00 -5.83
C ASP A 102 13.43 3.29 -4.44
N PHE A 103 12.58 3.30 -3.41
CA PHE A 103 13.02 3.55 -2.05
C PHE A 103 13.90 2.43 -1.50
N LEU A 104 13.48 1.17 -1.66
CA LEU A 104 14.17 0.00 -1.13
C LEU A 104 15.47 -0.33 -1.86
N THR A 105 15.63 0.14 -3.10
CA THR A 105 16.90 -0.02 -3.86
C THR A 105 17.88 1.11 -3.65
N LYS A 106 17.44 2.25 -3.08
CA LYS A 106 18.27 3.43 -2.87
C LYS A 106 19.45 3.14 -1.94
N GLY A 107 20.66 3.06 -2.50
CA GLY A 107 21.87 2.78 -1.73
C GLY A 107 21.95 1.39 -1.11
N ASN A 108 21.05 0.49 -1.48
CA ASN A 108 20.96 -0.87 -0.96
C ASN A 108 21.56 -1.88 -1.96
N ASN A 109 22.57 -2.61 -1.50
CA ASN A 109 23.21 -3.69 -2.25
C ASN A 109 22.96 -5.09 -1.66
N LYS A 110 22.06 -5.19 -0.67
CA LYS A 110 21.73 -6.47 0.03
C LYS A 110 20.46 -7.12 -0.51
N GLY A 111 19.72 -6.42 -1.38
CA GLY A 111 18.38 -6.83 -1.82
C GLY A 111 17.29 -6.44 -0.84
N PHE A 112 16.04 -6.74 -1.21
CA PHE A 112 14.85 -6.43 -0.41
C PHE A 112 13.76 -7.48 -0.64
N PHE A 113 12.82 -7.53 0.28
CA PHE A 113 11.54 -8.21 0.13
C PHE A 113 10.43 -7.16 0.08
N LEU A 114 9.54 -7.25 -0.89
CA LEU A 114 8.38 -6.37 -1.04
C LEU A 114 7.13 -7.21 -1.21
N MET A 115 6.13 -7.00 -0.36
CA MET A 115 4.78 -7.51 -0.52
C MET A 115 3.86 -6.39 -1.00
N VAL A 116 3.11 -6.65 -2.05
CA VAL A 116 2.10 -5.75 -2.62
C VAL A 116 0.76 -6.47 -2.67
N GLU A 117 -0.27 -5.84 -2.15
CA GLU A 117 -1.61 -6.42 -2.07
C GLU A 117 -2.60 -5.62 -2.92
N GLY A 118 -3.32 -6.33 -3.79
CA GLY A 118 -4.50 -5.81 -4.49
C GLY A 118 -5.77 -5.98 -3.65
N GLY A 119 -5.76 -5.48 -2.41
CA GLY A 119 -6.77 -5.76 -1.39
C GLY A 119 -8.20 -5.33 -1.73
N LYS A 120 -8.39 -4.48 -2.73
CA LYS A 120 -9.71 -4.04 -3.20
C LYS A 120 -10.35 -5.04 -4.16
N ILE A 121 -9.60 -6.00 -4.71
CA ILE A 121 -10.15 -7.10 -5.51
C ILE A 121 -11.12 -7.92 -4.65
N ASP A 122 -10.68 -8.31 -3.45
CA ASP A 122 -11.50 -9.05 -2.49
C ASP A 122 -12.79 -8.30 -2.12
N TRP A 123 -12.69 -7.01 -1.81
CA TRP A 123 -13.85 -6.21 -1.44
C TRP A 123 -14.87 -6.09 -2.57
N ALA A 124 -14.41 -5.91 -3.81
CA ALA A 124 -15.29 -5.87 -4.98
C ALA A 124 -15.93 -7.24 -5.26
N CYS A 125 -15.19 -8.33 -5.06
CA CYS A 125 -15.70 -9.69 -5.15
C CYS A 125 -16.79 -9.97 -4.09
N HIS A 126 -16.59 -9.54 -2.85
CA HIS A 126 -17.63 -9.65 -1.80
C HIS A 126 -18.92 -8.90 -2.16
N ALA A 127 -18.81 -7.79 -2.88
CA ALA A 127 -19.97 -7.03 -3.37
C ALA A 127 -20.60 -7.63 -4.64
N ASN A 128 -20.00 -8.66 -5.24
CA ASN A 128 -20.36 -9.22 -6.55
C ASN A 128 -20.40 -8.15 -7.66
N ASP A 129 -19.56 -7.13 -7.56
CA ASP A 129 -19.44 -6.05 -8.54
C ASP A 129 -18.34 -6.39 -9.57
N ALA A 130 -18.74 -7.10 -10.60
CA ALA A 130 -17.82 -7.57 -11.65
C ALA A 130 -17.08 -6.44 -12.35
N ALA A 131 -17.74 -5.29 -12.59
CA ALA A 131 -17.10 -4.15 -13.24
C ALA A 131 -15.95 -3.59 -12.38
N THR A 132 -16.17 -3.44 -11.08
CA THR A 132 -15.14 -3.01 -10.13
C THR A 132 -14.04 -4.06 -10.01
N VAL A 133 -14.37 -5.36 -9.92
CA VAL A 133 -13.36 -6.46 -9.87
C VAL A 133 -12.41 -6.37 -11.07
N PHE A 134 -12.91 -6.22 -12.30
CA PHE A 134 -12.05 -6.12 -13.48
C PHE A 134 -11.11 -4.89 -13.42
N ASN A 135 -11.59 -3.77 -12.90
CA ASN A 135 -10.76 -2.57 -12.75
C ASN A 135 -9.69 -2.75 -11.66
N GLU A 136 -10.02 -3.42 -10.56
CA GLU A 136 -9.06 -3.72 -9.48
C GLU A 136 -7.98 -4.72 -9.94
N VAL A 137 -8.36 -5.77 -10.66
CA VAL A 137 -7.40 -6.72 -11.26
C VAL A 137 -6.48 -6.01 -12.25
N LYS A 138 -7.01 -5.07 -13.04
CA LYS A 138 -6.20 -4.24 -13.95
C LYS A 138 -5.26 -3.30 -13.19
N ASP A 139 -5.67 -2.76 -12.05
CA ASP A 139 -4.80 -1.93 -11.20
C ASP A 139 -3.66 -2.77 -10.60
N MET A 140 -3.94 -4.00 -10.17
CA MET A 140 -2.91 -4.96 -9.74
C MET A 140 -1.98 -5.34 -10.90
N ASP A 141 -2.49 -5.58 -12.12
CA ASP A 141 -1.67 -5.85 -13.30
C ASP A 141 -0.72 -4.68 -13.62
N ASN A 142 -1.16 -3.43 -13.43
CA ASN A 142 -0.29 -2.27 -13.58
C ASN A 142 0.83 -2.24 -12.53
N ALA A 143 0.56 -2.63 -11.29
CA ALA A 143 1.59 -2.77 -10.25
C ALA A 143 2.58 -3.91 -10.59
N ILE A 144 2.08 -5.05 -11.10
CA ILE A 144 2.90 -6.16 -11.58
C ILE A 144 3.81 -5.71 -12.73
N LYS A 145 3.31 -4.86 -13.66
CA LYS A 145 4.13 -4.31 -14.74
C LYS A 145 5.31 -3.50 -14.22
N VAL A 146 5.12 -2.70 -13.18
CA VAL A 146 6.22 -1.97 -12.53
C VAL A 146 7.28 -2.94 -11.99
N ALA A 147 6.87 -3.98 -11.28
CA ALA A 147 7.78 -5.01 -10.80
C ALA A 147 8.48 -5.76 -11.95
N TYR A 148 7.78 -6.03 -13.04
CA TYR A 148 8.34 -6.68 -14.22
C TYR A 148 9.36 -5.80 -14.96
N GLU A 149 9.17 -4.48 -15.01
CA GLU A 149 10.18 -3.56 -15.55
C GLU A 149 11.46 -3.56 -14.71
N PHE A 150 11.33 -3.70 -13.38
CA PHE A 150 12.49 -3.92 -12.52
C PHE A 150 13.16 -5.27 -12.78
N TYR A 151 12.37 -6.35 -12.89
CA TYR A 151 12.88 -7.69 -13.24
C TYR A 151 13.68 -7.67 -14.55
N LYS A 152 13.22 -7.00 -15.60
CA LYS A 152 13.93 -6.92 -16.89
C LYS A 152 15.33 -6.31 -16.76
N LYS A 153 15.54 -5.42 -15.80
CA LYS A 153 16.83 -4.82 -15.49
C LYS A 153 17.72 -5.73 -14.61
N HIS A 154 17.10 -6.62 -13.82
CA HIS A 154 17.76 -7.48 -12.83
C HIS A 154 17.30 -8.95 -12.92
N PRO A 155 17.35 -9.59 -14.11
CA PRO A 155 16.65 -10.86 -14.35
C PRO A 155 17.25 -12.07 -13.61
N LYS A 156 18.49 -11.95 -13.13
CA LYS A 156 19.16 -13.03 -12.38
C LYS A 156 19.06 -12.88 -10.87
N GLU A 157 18.50 -11.77 -10.40
CA GLU A 157 18.48 -11.37 -8.98
C GLU A 157 17.08 -11.09 -8.47
N THR A 158 16.06 -11.22 -9.32
CA THR A 158 14.68 -10.90 -8.98
C THR A 158 13.78 -12.12 -9.13
N LEU A 159 12.99 -12.40 -8.11
CA LEU A 159 11.89 -13.35 -8.13
C LEU A 159 10.58 -12.58 -7.94
N ILE A 160 9.63 -12.75 -8.84
CA ILE A 160 8.26 -12.25 -8.70
C ILE A 160 7.35 -13.44 -8.48
N VAL A 161 6.57 -13.40 -7.40
CA VAL A 161 5.54 -14.40 -7.08
C VAL A 161 4.19 -13.70 -7.10
N ILE A 162 3.24 -14.23 -7.88
CA ILE A 162 1.88 -13.73 -7.98
C ILE A 162 0.97 -14.84 -7.49
N THR A 163 0.17 -14.57 -6.48
CA THR A 163 -0.75 -15.53 -5.88
C THR A 163 -1.98 -14.83 -5.32
N ALA A 164 -3.02 -15.59 -5.04
CA ALA A 164 -4.12 -15.19 -4.18
C ALA A 164 -3.99 -15.90 -2.82
N ASP A 165 -4.61 -15.37 -1.79
CA ASP A 165 -4.75 -16.00 -0.47
C ASP A 165 -5.96 -16.93 -0.45
N HIS A 166 -7.07 -16.57 -1.13
CA HIS A 166 -8.28 -17.35 -1.30
C HIS A 166 -9.11 -16.86 -2.50
N GLU A 167 -10.16 -17.58 -2.81
CA GLU A 167 -11.24 -17.21 -3.71
C GLU A 167 -12.25 -16.32 -2.97
N THR A 168 -12.94 -15.42 -3.66
CA THR A 168 -14.01 -14.59 -3.11
C THR A 168 -15.07 -14.32 -4.17
N GLY A 169 -16.36 -14.45 -3.78
CA GLY A 169 -17.51 -14.09 -4.61
C GLY A 169 -17.93 -15.11 -5.66
N GLY A 170 -17.21 -16.21 -5.83
CA GLY A 170 -17.59 -17.33 -6.70
C GLY A 170 -17.58 -17.00 -8.20
N ILE A 171 -16.76 -16.05 -8.64
CA ILE A 171 -16.62 -15.74 -10.08
C ILE A 171 -15.83 -16.87 -10.75
N VAL A 172 -16.47 -17.59 -11.65
CA VAL A 172 -15.84 -18.64 -12.46
C VAL A 172 -16.01 -18.36 -13.95
N LEU A 173 -14.99 -18.69 -14.73
CA LEU A 173 -15.11 -18.68 -16.18
C LEU A 173 -15.82 -19.95 -16.60
N GLY A 174 -17.04 -19.81 -17.15
CA GLY A 174 -17.77 -20.92 -17.73
C GLY A 174 -17.11 -21.41 -19.02
N THR A 175 -17.13 -22.72 -19.26
CA THR A 175 -16.91 -23.27 -20.60
C THR A 175 -18.19 -23.04 -21.40
N GLY A 176 -18.16 -22.09 -22.34
CA GLY A 176 -19.26 -21.86 -23.26
C GLY A 176 -19.54 -23.06 -24.15
#